data_2bde0b2db152f1651c3aa870e2812f36
#
_entry.id   2bde0b2db152f1651c3aa870e2812f36
#
_cell.length_a   1.000
_cell.length_b   1.000
_cell.length_c   1.000
_cell.angle_alpha   90.00
_cell.angle_beta   90.00
_cell.angle_gamma   90.00
#
_symmetry.space_group_name_H-M   'P 1'
#
loop_
_entity.id
_entity.type
_entity.pdbx_description
1 polymer ?
#
loop_
_entity_poly.entity_id
_entity_poly.type
_entity_poly.pdbx_seq_one_letter_code
_entity_poly.pdbx_strand_id
1 'polypeptide(L)'
;MKIASWMPILIGAILCLVIGSVITASLNPRGAAASCKTITRHVTETITVATTYTVPASQLSSCVIFKALKDYFKVNEPIAFRLINNCDEDLILPNPAPWIVRDSRGEIVFSPVSPQVITRIKPGSFKEWSWNQKDDQGRNVKPGTYHIEIKTLNRGTFKLSIKIVNQ
;
A
#
# COMPACT_ATOMS: atom_id res chain seq x y z
N MET A 1 16.25 -47.91 22.50
CA MET A 1 16.41 -48.10 21.05
C MET A 1 17.19 -46.95 20.47
N LYS A 2 18.44 -47.20 20.07
CA LYS A 2 19.38 -46.20 19.55
C LYS A 2 19.01 -45.90 18.10
N ILE A 3 18.89 -44.65 17.70
CA ILE A 3 18.90 -44.24 16.32
C ILE A 3 20.06 -43.27 16.13
N ALA A 4 21.00 -43.69 15.31
CA ALA A 4 22.27 -43.06 15.05
C ALA A 4 22.11 -41.78 14.22
N SER A 5 22.85 -40.77 14.68
CA SER A 5 23.24 -39.59 13.97
C SER A 5 24.03 -39.93 12.71
N TRP A 6 23.55 -39.49 11.55
CA TRP A 6 24.38 -39.37 10.34
C TRP A 6 24.42 -37.91 9.93
N MET A 7 25.54 -37.30 10.28
CA MET A 7 25.93 -35.97 9.86
C MET A 7 26.88 -36.13 8.64
N PRO A 8 26.54 -35.72 7.44
CA PRO A 8 27.52 -35.61 6.40
C PRO A 8 28.24 -34.25 6.57
N ILE A 9 29.53 -34.38 6.81
CA ILE A 9 30.50 -33.29 6.68
C ILE A 9 30.49 -32.86 5.22
N LEU A 10 29.84 -31.76 4.90
CA LEU A 10 30.02 -31.08 3.63
C LEU A 10 31.23 -30.16 3.75
N ILE A 11 32.32 -30.66 3.20
CA ILE A 11 33.53 -29.90 2.90
C ILE A 11 33.14 -28.69 2.06
N GLY A 12 33.50 -27.51 2.59
CA GLY A 12 33.23 -26.24 1.95
C GLY A 12 33.83 -26.15 0.54
N ALA A 13 32.96 -26.14 -0.43
CA ALA A 13 33.26 -25.54 -1.72
C ALA A 13 33.15 -24.03 -1.55
N ILE A 14 34.23 -23.33 -1.44
CA ILE A 14 34.32 -21.88 -1.58
C ILE A 14 33.90 -21.57 -3.01
N LEU A 15 32.62 -21.23 -3.18
CA LEU A 15 32.12 -20.69 -4.43
C LEU A 15 32.54 -19.24 -4.54
N CYS A 16 33.71 -19.03 -5.14
CA CYS A 16 34.10 -17.70 -5.62
C CYS A 16 33.18 -17.33 -6.79
N LEU A 17 32.02 -16.75 -6.49
CA LEU A 17 31.23 -16.05 -7.48
C LEU A 17 31.89 -14.71 -7.77
N VAL A 18 32.91 -14.76 -8.62
CA VAL A 18 33.39 -13.57 -9.33
C VAL A 18 32.55 -13.49 -10.59
N ILE A 19 31.67 -12.51 -10.61
CA ILE A 19 30.84 -12.18 -11.77
C ILE A 19 31.80 -11.95 -12.96
N GLY A 20 31.73 -12.83 -13.97
CA GLY A 20 32.33 -12.59 -15.27
C GLY A 20 33.64 -13.30 -15.62
N SER A 21 34.10 -14.34 -14.90
CA SER A 21 35.30 -15.07 -15.34
C SER A 21 35.13 -16.56 -15.17
N VAL A 22 35.02 -17.27 -16.27
CA VAL A 22 35.16 -18.73 -16.30
C VAL A 22 36.64 -19.05 -16.21
N ILE A 23 37.16 -19.50 -15.07
CA ILE A 23 38.48 -20.03 -14.91
C ILE A 23 38.40 -21.54 -15.16
N THR A 24 38.84 -21.98 -16.33
CA THR A 24 39.10 -23.39 -16.57
C THR A 24 40.50 -23.71 -16.07
N ALA A 25 40.62 -24.31 -14.90
CA ALA A 25 41.88 -24.84 -14.40
C ALA A 25 42.13 -26.21 -15.05
N SER A 26 43.06 -26.24 -15.97
CA SER A 26 43.64 -27.50 -16.50
C SER A 26 44.71 -28.00 -15.56
N LEU A 27 44.48 -29.10 -14.85
CA LEU A 27 45.46 -29.77 -14.01
C LEU A 27 46.43 -30.55 -14.90
N ASN A 28 47.62 -30.04 -15.12
CA ASN A 28 48.71 -30.76 -15.76
C ASN A 28 49.63 -31.34 -14.69
N PRO A 29 49.86 -32.69 -14.63
CA PRO A 29 50.58 -33.34 -13.52
C PRO A 29 52.11 -33.28 -13.61
N ARG A 30 52.67 -32.38 -14.38
CA ARG A 30 54.13 -32.19 -14.46
C ARG A 30 54.49 -30.73 -14.31
N GLY A 31 54.68 -30.28 -13.08
CA GLY A 31 55.52 -29.21 -12.53
C GLY A 31 55.98 -28.08 -13.46
N ALA A 32 55.07 -27.43 -14.20
CA ALA A 32 55.39 -26.20 -14.90
C ALA A 32 54.58 -25.05 -14.26
N ALA A 33 55.27 -23.99 -13.81
CA ALA A 33 54.64 -22.81 -13.29
C ALA A 33 53.65 -22.25 -14.32
N ALA A 34 52.36 -22.25 -13.98
CA ALA A 34 51.33 -21.69 -14.83
C ALA A 34 51.51 -20.17 -14.88
N SER A 35 52.03 -19.67 -16.00
CA SER A 35 52.00 -18.24 -16.28
C SER A 35 50.55 -17.78 -16.49
N CYS A 36 50.06 -17.04 -15.53
CA CYS A 36 48.72 -16.46 -15.60
C CYS A 36 48.75 -15.27 -16.58
N LYS A 37 48.31 -15.51 -17.82
CA LYS A 37 48.16 -14.44 -18.82
C LYS A 37 46.84 -13.73 -18.57
N THR A 38 46.87 -12.58 -17.95
CA THR A 38 45.71 -11.73 -17.74
C THR A 38 45.26 -11.19 -19.10
N ILE A 39 44.13 -11.70 -19.61
CA ILE A 39 43.45 -11.12 -20.78
C ILE A 39 42.40 -10.13 -20.24
N THR A 40 42.74 -8.85 -20.32
CA THR A 40 41.76 -7.78 -20.01
C THR A 40 40.84 -7.65 -21.21
N ARG A 41 39.64 -8.23 -21.13
CA ARG A 41 38.54 -7.89 -22.04
C ARG A 41 37.84 -6.68 -21.47
N HIS A 42 37.88 -5.57 -22.17
CA HIS A 42 36.96 -4.46 -21.94
C HIS A 42 35.56 -4.91 -22.39
N VAL A 43 34.74 -5.33 -21.45
CA VAL A 43 33.31 -5.50 -21.66
C VAL A 43 32.68 -4.15 -21.34
N THR A 44 32.19 -3.45 -22.34
CA THR A 44 31.33 -2.27 -22.14
C THR A 44 29.98 -2.80 -21.70
N GLU A 45 29.78 -3.00 -20.41
CA GLU A 45 28.46 -3.28 -19.84
C GLU A 45 27.68 -1.98 -19.84
N THR A 46 26.63 -1.94 -20.64
CA THR A 46 25.59 -0.91 -20.52
C THR A 46 24.81 -1.24 -19.24
N ILE A 47 25.15 -0.58 -18.15
CA ILE A 47 24.39 -0.67 -16.90
C ILE A 47 23.07 0.06 -17.12
N THR A 48 22.00 -0.68 -17.42
CA THR A 48 20.65 -0.14 -17.34
C THR A 48 20.31 0.00 -15.86
N VAL A 49 20.50 1.19 -15.31
CA VAL A 49 20.03 1.53 -13.96
C VAL A 49 18.51 1.59 -14.01
N ALA A 50 17.85 0.53 -13.60
CA ALA A 50 16.42 0.56 -13.33
C ALA A 50 16.23 1.45 -12.09
N THR A 51 15.96 2.73 -12.29
CA THR A 51 15.58 3.65 -11.23
C THR A 51 14.16 3.26 -10.80
N THR A 52 14.04 2.50 -9.72
CA THR A 52 12.75 2.24 -9.09
C THR A 52 12.29 3.56 -8.45
N TYR A 53 11.41 4.27 -9.13
CA TYR A 53 10.72 5.42 -8.56
C TYR A 53 9.74 4.90 -7.51
N THR A 54 10.08 5.03 -6.25
CA THR A 54 9.11 4.88 -5.15
C THR A 54 8.32 6.18 -5.11
N VAL A 55 7.15 6.21 -5.78
CA VAL A 55 6.22 7.33 -5.67
C VAL A 55 5.74 7.37 -4.22
N PRO A 56 5.97 8.45 -3.45
CA PRO A 56 5.48 8.54 -2.09
C PRO A 56 3.95 8.43 -2.11
N ALA A 57 3.37 7.69 -1.17
CA ALA A 57 1.93 7.41 -1.08
C ALA A 57 1.04 8.68 -1.11
N SER A 58 1.60 9.84 -0.75
CA SER A 58 0.93 11.15 -0.84
C SER A 58 0.70 11.66 -2.27
N GLN A 59 1.47 11.20 -3.26
CA GLN A 59 1.27 11.60 -4.67
C GLN A 59 0.24 10.72 -5.41
N LEU A 60 0.02 9.49 -4.94
CA LEU A 60 -1.03 8.61 -5.49
C LEU A 60 -2.46 9.08 -5.20
N SER A 61 -2.64 9.97 -4.21
CA SER A 61 -3.96 10.44 -3.80
C SER A 61 -4.37 11.78 -4.42
N SER A 62 -3.49 12.45 -5.19
CA SER A 62 -3.76 13.79 -5.73
C SER A 62 -4.92 13.84 -6.74
N CYS A 63 -5.24 12.73 -7.40
CA CYS A 63 -6.37 12.64 -8.34
C CYS A 63 -7.69 12.19 -7.68
N VAL A 64 -7.68 11.79 -6.39
CA VAL A 64 -8.88 11.44 -5.65
C VAL A 64 -9.21 12.57 -4.66
N ILE A 65 -10.42 13.10 -4.73
CA ILE A 65 -10.88 14.16 -3.83
C ILE A 65 -11.91 13.58 -2.87
N PHE A 66 -11.65 13.68 -1.58
CA PHE A 66 -12.59 13.33 -0.53
C PHE A 66 -13.01 14.58 0.23
N LYS A 67 -14.29 14.95 0.17
CA LYS A 67 -14.79 16.19 0.76
C LYS A 67 -16.21 16.06 1.27
N ALA A 68 -16.52 16.83 2.31
CA ALA A 68 -17.90 17.12 2.71
C ALA A 68 -18.50 18.22 1.83
N LEU A 69 -19.81 18.33 1.82
CA LEU A 69 -20.50 19.41 1.09
C LEU A 69 -20.47 20.73 1.84
N LYS A 70 -20.13 20.71 3.15
CA LYS A 70 -19.97 21.88 4.03
C LYS A 70 -18.80 21.65 4.99
N ASP A 71 -18.26 22.72 5.54
CA ASP A 71 -17.16 22.66 6.51
C ASP A 71 -17.65 22.38 7.95
N TYR A 72 -18.88 22.74 8.27
CA TYR A 72 -19.52 22.48 9.55
C TYR A 72 -21.01 22.12 9.38
N PHE A 73 -21.54 21.39 10.33
CA PHE A 73 -22.90 20.88 10.35
C PHE A 73 -23.54 21.16 11.71
N LYS A 74 -24.82 21.51 11.71
CA LYS A 74 -25.59 21.61 12.96
C LYS A 74 -25.94 20.24 13.50
N VAL A 75 -26.20 20.15 14.79
CA VAL A 75 -26.73 18.92 15.42
C VAL A 75 -27.99 18.47 14.69
N ASN A 76 -28.09 17.18 14.44
CA ASN A 76 -29.16 16.52 13.68
C ASN A 76 -29.24 16.87 12.18
N GLU A 77 -28.31 17.63 11.64
CA GLU A 77 -28.22 17.86 10.19
C GLU A 77 -27.48 16.70 9.52
N PRO A 78 -28.03 16.07 8.47
CA PRO A 78 -27.33 15.01 7.75
C PRO A 78 -26.01 15.52 7.16
N ILE A 79 -24.94 14.76 7.34
CA ILE A 79 -23.62 15.09 6.85
C ILE A 79 -23.41 14.36 5.53
N ALA A 80 -23.52 15.09 4.43
CA ALA A 80 -23.27 14.56 3.10
C ALA A 80 -21.80 14.77 2.70
N PHE A 81 -21.18 13.73 2.13
CA PHE A 81 -19.79 13.73 1.69
C PHE A 81 -19.59 12.89 0.43
N ARG A 82 -18.55 13.24 -0.34
CA ARG A 82 -18.27 12.64 -1.66
C ARG A 82 -16.83 12.18 -1.77
N LEU A 83 -16.64 11.05 -2.43
CA LEU A 83 -15.37 10.59 -2.96
C LEU A 83 -15.41 10.71 -4.48
N ILE A 84 -14.55 11.55 -5.04
CA ILE A 84 -14.49 11.90 -6.45
C ILE A 84 -13.24 11.26 -7.05
N ASN A 85 -13.40 10.55 -8.14
CA ASN A 85 -12.31 9.94 -8.87
C ASN A 85 -11.95 10.80 -10.11
N ASN A 86 -10.91 11.61 -9.99
CA ASN A 86 -10.33 12.36 -11.12
C ASN A 86 -9.10 11.66 -11.71
N CYS A 87 -8.84 10.39 -11.31
CA CYS A 87 -7.80 9.57 -11.93
C CYS A 87 -8.28 9.04 -13.28
N ASP A 88 -7.38 8.48 -14.04
CA ASP A 88 -7.61 7.81 -15.33
C ASP A 88 -7.99 6.33 -15.19
N GLU A 89 -7.96 5.79 -13.96
CA GLU A 89 -8.32 4.42 -13.62
C GLU A 89 -9.51 4.36 -12.65
N ASP A 90 -10.21 3.22 -12.61
CA ASP A 90 -11.27 2.96 -11.63
C ASP A 90 -10.75 3.03 -10.19
N LEU A 91 -11.48 3.71 -9.32
CA LEU A 91 -11.29 3.62 -7.88
C LEU A 91 -12.11 2.44 -7.35
N ILE A 92 -11.46 1.49 -6.68
CA ILE A 92 -12.09 0.23 -6.28
C ILE A 92 -12.38 0.25 -4.78
N LEU A 93 -13.64 0.07 -4.44
CA LEU A 93 -14.14 0.02 -3.07
C LEU A 93 -14.47 -1.43 -2.68
N PRO A 94 -14.17 -1.87 -1.44
CA PRO A 94 -14.47 -3.22 -0.98
C PRO A 94 -15.96 -3.52 -0.90
N ASN A 95 -16.80 -2.48 -0.74
CA ASN A 95 -18.26 -2.57 -0.69
C ASN A 95 -18.90 -1.22 -1.06
N PRO A 96 -20.22 -1.11 -1.17
CA PRO A 96 -20.92 0.13 -1.53
C PRO A 96 -20.81 1.27 -0.50
N ALA A 97 -20.49 0.98 0.77
CA ALA A 97 -20.36 1.99 1.83
C ALA A 97 -19.14 1.70 2.73
N PRO A 98 -17.90 1.83 2.19
CA PRO A 98 -16.66 1.41 2.88
C PRO A 98 -16.11 2.51 3.80
N TRP A 99 -16.98 3.17 4.52
CA TRP A 99 -16.60 4.28 5.38
C TRP A 99 -16.94 4.02 6.84
N ILE A 100 -16.19 4.67 7.73
CA ILE A 100 -16.41 4.66 9.17
C ILE A 100 -16.30 6.09 9.69
N VAL A 101 -16.94 6.34 10.83
CA VAL A 101 -16.82 7.61 11.56
C VAL A 101 -16.06 7.35 12.85
N ARG A 102 -15.07 8.20 13.13
CA ARG A 102 -14.34 8.21 14.41
C ARG A 102 -14.54 9.53 15.13
N ASP A 103 -14.50 9.48 16.44
CA ASP A 103 -14.44 10.67 17.27
C ASP A 103 -13.02 11.27 17.33
N SER A 104 -12.84 12.38 18.06
CA SER A 104 -11.55 13.04 18.23
C SER A 104 -10.50 12.21 18.97
N ARG A 105 -10.87 11.13 19.65
CA ARG A 105 -9.96 10.18 20.32
C ARG A 105 -9.57 9.02 19.41
N GLY A 106 -10.19 8.93 18.21
CA GLY A 106 -9.96 7.86 17.26
C GLY A 106 -10.86 6.63 17.45
N GLU A 107 -11.80 6.68 18.39
CA GLU A 107 -12.77 5.60 18.61
C GLU A 107 -13.80 5.55 17.50
N ILE A 108 -14.19 4.34 17.05
CA ILE A 108 -15.23 4.17 16.04
C ILE A 108 -16.57 4.51 16.66
N VAL A 109 -17.25 5.46 16.07
CA VAL A 109 -18.60 5.92 16.47
C VAL A 109 -19.67 5.28 15.62
N PHE A 110 -19.39 5.11 14.32
CA PHE A 110 -20.36 4.57 13.36
C PHE A 110 -19.65 3.82 12.24
N SER A 111 -20.25 2.69 11.85
CA SER A 111 -19.85 1.89 10.71
C SER A 111 -21.08 1.36 9.97
N PRO A 112 -21.34 1.77 8.71
CA PRO A 112 -22.53 1.30 8.00
C PRO A 112 -22.46 -0.18 7.69
N VAL A 113 -23.57 -0.88 7.87
CA VAL A 113 -23.72 -2.24 7.37
C VAL A 113 -23.90 -2.18 5.86
N SER A 114 -23.07 -2.92 5.12
CA SER A 114 -23.06 -2.91 3.66
C SER A 114 -22.80 -4.32 3.11
N PRO A 115 -23.45 -4.71 2.00
CA PRO A 115 -23.16 -5.99 1.35
C PRO A 115 -21.71 -6.03 0.85
N GLN A 116 -21.09 -7.21 0.90
CA GLN A 116 -19.70 -7.43 0.46
C GLN A 116 -19.64 -7.56 -1.07
N VAL A 117 -19.89 -6.46 -1.76
CA VAL A 117 -19.87 -6.36 -3.23
C VAL A 117 -18.90 -5.28 -3.67
N ILE A 118 -17.89 -5.67 -4.43
CA ILE A 118 -16.91 -4.74 -5.00
C ILE A 118 -17.64 -3.64 -5.78
N THR A 119 -17.37 -2.40 -5.43
CA THR A 119 -17.95 -1.21 -6.06
C THR A 119 -16.85 -0.43 -6.76
N ARG A 120 -17.13 0.11 -7.95
CA ARG A 120 -16.18 0.89 -8.73
C ARG A 120 -16.69 2.31 -8.91
N ILE A 121 -15.79 3.28 -8.78
CA ILE A 121 -16.01 4.68 -9.17
C ILE A 121 -15.16 4.92 -10.41
N LYS A 122 -15.80 5.09 -11.56
CA LYS A 122 -15.13 5.31 -12.84
C LYS A 122 -14.38 6.65 -12.87
N PRO A 123 -13.38 6.82 -13.76
CA PRO A 123 -12.77 8.11 -14.03
C PRO A 123 -13.82 9.22 -14.29
N GLY A 124 -13.60 10.39 -13.68
CA GLY A 124 -14.51 11.54 -13.78
C GLY A 124 -15.82 11.41 -13.00
N SER A 125 -16.03 10.28 -12.29
CA SER A 125 -17.24 10.02 -11.52
C SER A 125 -17.03 10.20 -10.02
N PHE A 126 -18.12 10.21 -9.27
CA PHE A 126 -18.09 10.28 -7.81
C PHE A 126 -19.10 9.34 -7.18
N LYS A 127 -18.92 9.08 -5.88
CA LYS A 127 -19.90 8.44 -5.02
C LYS A 127 -20.15 9.30 -3.81
N GLU A 128 -21.42 9.39 -3.43
CA GLU A 128 -21.88 10.20 -2.30
C GLU A 128 -22.52 9.31 -1.23
N TRP A 129 -22.33 9.69 0.02
CA TRP A 129 -22.97 9.09 1.19
C TRP A 129 -23.42 10.18 2.14
N SER A 130 -24.27 9.79 3.07
CA SER A 130 -24.76 10.66 4.12
C SER A 130 -24.73 9.95 5.47
N TRP A 131 -24.24 10.64 6.50
CA TRP A 131 -24.30 10.20 7.89
C TRP A 131 -25.28 11.06 8.68
N ASN A 132 -26.21 10.43 9.39
CA ASN A 132 -27.27 11.08 10.13
C ASN A 132 -26.88 11.49 11.56
N GLN A 133 -25.59 11.59 11.88
CA GLN A 133 -25.04 11.93 13.18
C GLN A 133 -25.45 10.97 14.31
N LYS A 134 -25.66 9.70 13.99
CA LYS A 134 -25.95 8.66 14.98
C LYS A 134 -24.79 7.68 15.10
N ASP A 135 -24.62 7.17 16.33
CA ASP A 135 -23.72 6.07 16.59
C ASP A 135 -24.30 4.71 16.14
N ASP A 136 -23.53 3.62 16.31
CA ASP A 136 -23.96 2.26 15.97
C ASP A 136 -25.16 1.77 16.80
N GLN A 137 -25.48 2.43 17.93
CA GLN A 137 -26.64 2.15 18.75
C GLN A 137 -27.84 3.04 18.39
N GLY A 138 -27.72 3.88 17.36
CA GLY A 138 -28.79 4.79 16.91
C GLY A 138 -28.96 6.04 17.76
N ARG A 139 -28.06 6.33 18.71
CA ARG A 139 -28.07 7.53 19.56
C ARG A 139 -27.41 8.69 18.84
N ASN A 140 -27.93 9.90 19.06
CA ASN A 140 -27.31 11.10 18.50
C ASN A 140 -25.93 11.35 19.12
N VAL A 141 -24.96 11.68 18.29
CA VAL A 141 -23.63 12.05 18.74
C VAL A 141 -23.61 13.48 19.28
N LYS A 142 -22.63 13.80 20.13
CA LYS A 142 -22.46 15.15 20.70
C LYS A 142 -21.79 16.10 19.70
N PRO A 143 -21.99 17.42 19.83
CA PRO A 143 -21.16 18.41 19.10
C PRO A 143 -19.68 18.14 19.32
N GLY A 144 -18.88 18.32 18.26
CA GLY A 144 -17.46 18.04 18.31
C GLY A 144 -16.84 17.83 16.93
N THR A 145 -15.59 17.43 16.92
CA THR A 145 -14.87 17.06 15.69
C THR A 145 -14.93 15.55 15.50
N TYR A 146 -15.25 15.14 14.28
CA TYR A 146 -15.32 13.76 13.84
C TYR A 146 -14.48 13.57 12.59
N HIS A 147 -14.02 12.35 12.38
CA HIS A 147 -13.23 11.97 11.21
C HIS A 147 -13.97 10.86 10.45
N ILE A 148 -14.24 11.12 9.18
CA ILE A 148 -14.78 10.09 8.27
C ILE A 148 -13.60 9.50 7.51
N GLU A 149 -13.49 8.17 7.53
CA GLU A 149 -12.45 7.43 6.82
C GLU A 149 -13.08 6.53 5.77
N ILE A 150 -12.54 6.53 4.55
CA ILE A 150 -12.93 5.61 3.47
C ILE A 150 -11.72 4.80 3.07
N LYS A 151 -11.83 3.47 3.12
CA LYS A 151 -10.81 2.55 2.63
C LYS A 151 -11.11 2.14 1.20
N THR A 152 -10.10 2.23 0.33
CA THR A 152 -10.14 1.72 -1.04
C THR A 152 -9.19 0.53 -1.19
N LEU A 153 -9.39 -0.31 -2.21
CA LEU A 153 -8.55 -1.47 -2.45
C LEU A 153 -7.27 -1.14 -3.21
N ASN A 154 -7.26 -0.07 -4.00
CA ASN A 154 -6.16 0.27 -4.91
C ASN A 154 -5.52 1.64 -4.67
N ARG A 155 -6.06 2.49 -3.77
CA ARG A 155 -5.55 3.84 -3.53
C ARG A 155 -5.42 4.20 -2.04
N GLY A 156 -5.50 3.19 -1.14
CA GLY A 156 -5.33 3.39 0.31
C GLY A 156 -6.56 3.97 1.01
N THR A 157 -6.33 4.73 2.08
CA THR A 157 -7.38 5.29 2.95
C THR A 157 -7.42 6.80 2.85
N PHE A 158 -8.61 7.33 2.65
CA PHE A 158 -8.89 8.76 2.62
C PHE A 158 -9.56 9.19 3.92
N LYS A 159 -9.18 10.35 4.45
CA LYS A 159 -9.71 10.90 5.71
C LYS A 159 -10.26 12.29 5.49
N LEU A 160 -11.40 12.57 6.12
CA LEU A 160 -12.09 13.83 6.10
C LEU A 160 -12.43 14.24 7.52
N SER A 161 -12.04 15.45 7.93
CA SER A 161 -12.41 16.01 9.22
C SER A 161 -13.66 16.89 9.06
N ILE A 162 -14.63 16.70 9.95
CA ILE A 162 -15.90 17.46 9.99
C ILE A 162 -16.13 17.99 11.39
N LYS A 163 -16.89 19.10 11.50
CA LYS A 163 -17.25 19.70 12.76
C LYS A 163 -18.77 19.77 12.92
N ILE A 164 -19.26 19.23 14.05
CA ILE A 164 -20.68 19.36 14.46
C ILE A 164 -20.75 20.46 15.50
N VAL A 165 -21.63 21.43 15.26
CA VAL A 165 -21.83 22.59 16.14
C VAL A 165 -23.26 22.62 16.68
N ASN A 166 -23.45 23.26 17.83
CA ASN A 166 -24.81 23.56 18.35
C ASN A 166 -25.56 24.47 17.37
N GLN A 167 -26.87 24.48 17.51
CA GLN A 167 -27.74 25.40 16.76
C GLN A 167 -27.46 26.85 17.10
#